data_1ec6053f5fad9dd419e56c666c0a2959
#
_entry.id   1ec6053f5fad9dd419e56c666c0a2959
#
_cell.length_a   1.000
_cell.length_b   1.000
_cell.length_c   1.000
_cell.angle_alpha   90.00
_cell.angle_beta   90.00
_cell.angle_gamma   90.00
#
_symmetry.space_group_name_H-M   'P 1'
#
loop_
_entity.id
_entity.type
_entity.pdbx_description
1 polymer ?
#
loop_
_entity_poly.entity_id
_entity_poly.type
_entity_poly.pdbx_seq_one_letter_code
_entity_poly.pdbx_strand_id
1 'polypeptide(L)'
;MSEASAEAMSGIARFVWSHPICRKGRLRAFARVAYWQVRSRLQEDVVVPWIGGQRLVVRRGMTGATGNIYAGLHEFADMAFVLHFLRPDDLFFDIGANVGSYTVLASGVCKARTWAFEPDPVTAAHLGRNIALNALQNCVTVHQIALGATEADIPFTIGQDTVNKVAKTEDPNVRMVHQVPLDALAHENVPSMIKMDVEGYEPEVIKGAARMLRDGRLKVIQSETVTAEMEQTLTQTGFERMQYDPFSRQLTPSDSVGLRLPTFFLSVTMYSLARGWSRRTK
;
A
#
# COMPACT_ATOMS: atom_id res chain seq x y z
N MET A 1 25.15 17.67 -14.77
CA MET A 1 24.24 16.65 -14.19
C MET A 1 25.12 15.50 -13.76
N SER A 2 25.01 15.02 -12.52
CA SER A 2 25.72 13.81 -12.10
C SER A 2 25.12 12.57 -12.78
N GLU A 3 25.90 11.50 -12.95
CA GLU A 3 25.43 10.22 -13.51
C GLU A 3 24.18 9.71 -12.76
N ALA A 4 24.17 9.77 -11.44
CA ALA A 4 23.01 9.41 -10.62
C ALA A 4 21.74 10.23 -10.94
N SER A 5 21.90 11.52 -11.31
CA SER A 5 20.77 12.36 -11.72
C SER A 5 20.24 11.96 -13.11
N ALA A 6 21.10 11.53 -14.01
CA ALA A 6 20.73 11.04 -15.34
C ALA A 6 20.01 9.68 -15.26
N GLU A 7 20.49 8.77 -14.43
CA GLU A 7 19.85 7.47 -14.18
C GLU A 7 18.47 7.63 -13.55
N ALA A 8 18.32 8.48 -12.52
CA ALA A 8 17.03 8.76 -11.90
C ALA A 8 16.03 9.34 -12.90
N MET A 9 16.46 10.27 -13.77
CA MET A 9 15.61 10.83 -14.81
C MET A 9 15.22 9.82 -15.87
N SER A 10 16.12 8.89 -16.23
CA SER A 10 15.82 7.80 -17.15
C SER A 10 14.80 6.82 -16.56
N GLY A 11 14.90 6.53 -15.26
CA GLY A 11 13.92 5.71 -14.52
C GLY A 11 12.52 6.34 -14.52
N ILE A 12 12.42 7.63 -14.21
CA ILE A 12 11.15 8.36 -14.24
C ILE A 12 10.56 8.38 -15.66
N ALA A 13 11.38 8.63 -16.68
CA ALA A 13 10.92 8.64 -18.06
C ALA A 13 10.37 7.25 -18.47
N ARG A 14 11.07 6.18 -18.10
CA ARG A 14 10.66 4.79 -18.35
C ARG A 14 9.35 4.48 -17.62
N PHE A 15 9.23 4.87 -16.35
CA PHE A 15 7.99 4.71 -15.56
C PHE A 15 6.82 5.40 -16.27
N VAL A 16 6.91 6.68 -16.61
CA VAL A 16 5.84 7.42 -17.29
C VAL A 16 5.51 6.81 -18.65
N TRP A 17 6.52 6.34 -19.38
CA TRP A 17 6.30 5.74 -20.70
C TRP A 17 5.56 4.43 -20.67
N SER A 18 5.89 3.55 -19.71
CA SER A 18 5.30 2.21 -19.57
C SER A 18 3.98 2.21 -18.80
N HIS A 19 3.75 3.21 -17.93
CA HIS A 19 2.61 3.20 -17.03
C HIS A 19 1.26 3.28 -17.76
N PRO A 20 0.30 2.36 -17.47
CA PRO A 20 -0.95 2.24 -18.24
C PRO A 20 -1.78 3.51 -18.31
N ILE A 21 -1.92 4.24 -17.18
CA ILE A 21 -2.68 5.49 -17.13
C ILE A 21 -2.02 6.59 -17.98
N CYS A 22 -0.69 6.61 -18.03
CA CYS A 22 0.05 7.64 -18.75
C CYS A 22 -0.02 7.47 -20.29
N ARG A 23 -0.33 6.26 -20.78
CA ARG A 23 -0.33 5.95 -22.23
C ARG A 23 -1.17 6.92 -23.06
N LYS A 24 -2.35 7.32 -22.57
CA LYS A 24 -3.27 8.26 -23.27
C LYS A 24 -2.95 9.74 -23.03
N GLY A 25 -1.92 10.06 -22.22
CA GLY A 25 -1.62 11.45 -21.85
C GLY A 25 -0.19 11.67 -21.41
N ARG A 26 0.78 11.10 -22.13
CA ARG A 26 2.22 11.15 -21.78
C ARG A 26 2.72 12.59 -21.59
N LEU A 27 2.32 13.52 -22.46
CA LEU A 27 2.71 14.93 -22.33
C LEU A 27 2.26 15.55 -21.01
N ARG A 28 1.03 15.25 -20.58
CA ARG A 28 0.52 15.71 -19.28
C ARG A 28 1.27 15.06 -18.11
N ALA A 29 1.64 13.78 -18.24
CA ALA A 29 2.42 13.09 -17.21
C ALA A 29 3.83 13.70 -17.11
N PHE A 30 4.51 13.96 -18.22
CA PHE A 30 5.80 14.65 -18.21
C PHE A 30 5.69 16.09 -17.69
N ALA A 31 4.62 16.81 -17.98
CA ALA A 31 4.37 18.13 -17.39
C ALA A 31 4.24 18.06 -15.86
N ARG A 32 3.55 17.02 -15.32
CA ARG A 32 3.50 16.79 -13.87
C ARG A 32 4.88 16.47 -13.27
N VAL A 33 5.69 15.68 -13.98
CA VAL A 33 7.09 15.41 -13.57
C VAL A 33 7.87 16.72 -13.51
N ALA A 34 7.84 17.53 -14.57
CA ALA A 34 8.55 18.82 -14.61
C ALA A 34 8.08 19.77 -13.49
N TYR A 35 6.77 19.89 -13.30
CA TYR A 35 6.17 20.67 -12.21
C TYR A 35 6.70 20.21 -10.85
N TRP A 36 6.68 18.89 -10.58
CA TRP A 36 7.18 18.32 -9.35
C TRP A 36 8.68 18.59 -9.15
N GLN A 37 9.49 18.39 -10.19
CA GLN A 37 10.92 18.62 -10.12
C GLN A 37 11.27 20.06 -9.75
N VAL A 38 10.48 21.04 -10.19
CA VAL A 38 10.65 22.44 -9.82
C VAL A 38 10.14 22.69 -8.40
N ARG A 39 8.89 22.33 -8.12
CA ARG A 39 8.24 22.65 -6.83
C ARG A 39 8.96 22.02 -5.64
N SER A 40 9.37 20.77 -5.76
CA SER A 40 10.06 20.04 -4.68
C SER A 40 11.49 20.53 -4.40
N ARG A 41 12.04 21.43 -5.22
CA ARG A 41 13.30 22.10 -4.94
C ARG A 41 13.11 23.46 -4.25
N LEU A 42 11.93 24.03 -4.40
CA LEU A 42 11.58 25.32 -3.82
C LEU A 42 10.84 25.19 -2.48
N GLN A 43 10.21 24.06 -2.25
CA GLN A 43 9.42 23.79 -1.04
C GLN A 43 9.70 22.38 -0.55
N GLU A 44 9.88 22.23 0.75
CA GLU A 44 10.07 20.92 1.39
C GLU A 44 8.79 20.09 1.31
N ASP A 45 7.66 20.66 1.71
CA ASP A 45 6.34 20.06 1.64
C ASP A 45 5.53 20.66 0.48
N VAL A 46 5.13 19.84 -0.46
CA VAL A 46 4.30 20.26 -1.57
C VAL A 46 2.94 19.59 -1.47
N VAL A 47 1.90 20.40 -1.33
CA VAL A 47 0.51 19.92 -1.42
C VAL A 47 0.13 19.76 -2.88
N VAL A 48 -0.25 18.56 -3.27
CA VAL A 48 -0.64 18.25 -4.65
C VAL A 48 -2.08 17.74 -4.69
N PRO A 49 -2.88 18.14 -5.70
CA PRO A 49 -4.20 17.54 -5.93
C PRO A 49 -4.03 16.10 -6.38
N TRP A 50 -4.96 15.25 -5.95
CA TRP A 50 -4.97 13.83 -6.26
C TRP A 50 -6.36 13.35 -6.65
N ILE A 51 -6.54 12.03 -6.77
CA ILE A 51 -7.76 11.38 -7.25
C ILE A 51 -8.97 11.68 -6.35
N GLY A 52 -10.15 11.80 -6.95
CA GLY A 52 -11.40 11.99 -6.22
C GLY A 52 -11.50 13.29 -5.42
N GLY A 53 -10.72 14.32 -5.80
CA GLY A 53 -10.66 15.58 -5.08
C GLY A 53 -9.81 15.56 -3.81
N GLN A 54 -9.13 14.43 -3.54
CA GLN A 54 -8.20 14.32 -2.42
C GLN A 54 -6.89 15.07 -2.72
N ARG A 55 -6.08 15.27 -1.70
CA ARG A 55 -4.78 15.94 -1.79
C ARG A 55 -3.73 15.14 -1.02
N LEU A 56 -2.47 15.26 -1.42
CA LEU A 56 -1.34 14.67 -0.71
C LEU A 56 -0.31 15.74 -0.37
N VAL A 57 0.25 15.67 0.83
CA VAL A 57 1.50 16.36 1.19
C VAL A 57 2.64 15.44 0.81
N VAL A 58 3.51 15.88 -0.07
CA VAL A 58 4.62 15.07 -0.59
C VAL A 58 5.93 15.82 -0.46
N ARG A 59 7.00 15.09 -0.09
CA ARG A 59 8.39 15.55 -0.06
C ARG A 59 9.24 14.81 -1.08
N ARG A 60 10.40 15.37 -1.38
CA ARG A 60 11.44 14.63 -2.11
C ARG A 60 11.87 13.42 -1.28
N GLY A 61 12.07 12.29 -1.93
CA GLY A 61 12.39 11.02 -1.28
C GLY A 61 11.17 10.08 -1.16
N MET A 62 9.96 10.59 -0.96
CA MET A 62 8.73 9.80 -0.88
C MET A 62 8.37 9.18 -2.25
N THR A 63 9.02 8.08 -2.60
CA THR A 63 8.97 7.49 -3.96
C THR A 63 7.55 7.10 -4.36
N GLY A 64 6.83 6.35 -3.52
CA GLY A 64 5.45 5.93 -3.79
C GLY A 64 4.49 7.11 -3.95
N ALA A 65 4.56 8.10 -3.04
CA ALA A 65 3.74 9.31 -3.13
C ALA A 65 4.08 10.14 -4.38
N THR A 66 5.36 10.22 -4.75
CA THR A 66 5.82 10.92 -5.96
C THR A 66 5.30 10.23 -7.24
N GLY A 67 5.28 8.89 -7.27
CA GLY A 67 4.69 8.13 -8.37
C GLY A 67 3.20 8.44 -8.58
N ASN A 68 2.46 8.67 -7.49
CA ASN A 68 1.07 9.11 -7.55
C ASN A 68 0.91 10.48 -8.20
N ILE A 69 1.87 11.41 -8.03
CA ILE A 69 1.86 12.69 -8.75
C ILE A 69 2.00 12.47 -10.25
N TYR A 70 2.91 11.59 -10.66
CA TYR A 70 3.23 11.38 -12.07
C TYR A 70 2.11 10.66 -12.83
N ALA A 71 1.61 9.57 -12.25
CA ALA A 71 0.68 8.66 -12.92
C ALA A 71 -0.77 8.77 -12.42
N GLY A 72 -0.99 9.35 -11.25
CA GLY A 72 -2.29 9.34 -10.57
C GLY A 72 -2.43 8.16 -9.61
N LEU A 73 -2.24 6.96 -10.07
CA LEU A 73 -2.12 5.73 -9.27
C LEU A 73 -0.75 5.11 -9.54
N HIS A 74 0.16 5.14 -8.56
CA HIS A 74 1.53 4.63 -8.71
C HIS A 74 1.51 3.14 -9.03
N GLU A 75 0.85 2.38 -8.19
CA GLU A 75 0.60 0.95 -8.32
C GLU A 75 -0.78 0.74 -8.93
N PHE A 76 -0.85 0.89 -10.26
CA PHE A 76 -2.12 1.03 -10.96
C PHE A 76 -3.11 -0.10 -10.69
N ALA A 77 -2.69 -1.37 -10.79
CA ALA A 77 -3.59 -2.49 -10.62
C ALA A 77 -4.11 -2.57 -9.18
N ASP A 78 -3.22 -2.36 -8.23
CA ASP A 78 -3.46 -2.52 -6.80
C ASP A 78 -4.34 -1.41 -6.26
N MET A 79 -3.99 -0.16 -6.56
CA MET A 79 -4.79 1.01 -6.19
C MET A 79 -6.14 1.03 -6.89
N ALA A 80 -6.21 0.59 -8.16
CA ALA A 80 -7.48 0.45 -8.87
C ALA A 80 -8.35 -0.64 -8.24
N PHE A 81 -7.76 -1.74 -7.75
CA PHE A 81 -8.52 -2.76 -7.03
C PHE A 81 -9.16 -2.19 -5.76
N VAL A 82 -8.40 -1.44 -4.95
CA VAL A 82 -8.95 -0.75 -3.76
C VAL A 82 -10.16 0.10 -4.13
N LEU A 83 -10.03 0.94 -5.18
CA LEU A 83 -11.11 1.80 -5.67
C LEU A 83 -12.32 1.03 -6.19
N HIS A 84 -12.11 -0.15 -6.76
CA HIS A 84 -13.17 -0.96 -7.33
C HIS A 84 -13.84 -1.89 -6.30
N PHE A 85 -13.12 -2.26 -5.24
CA PHE A 85 -13.60 -3.19 -4.22
C PHE A 85 -14.28 -2.51 -3.04
N LEU A 86 -13.62 -1.52 -2.40
CA LEU A 86 -14.10 -0.92 -1.15
C LEU A 86 -15.38 -0.10 -1.32
N ARG A 87 -16.22 -0.11 -0.25
CA ARG A 87 -17.48 0.63 -0.14
C ARG A 87 -17.54 1.36 1.21
N PRO A 88 -18.45 2.33 1.41
CA PRO A 88 -18.54 3.12 2.65
C PRO A 88 -18.69 2.30 3.94
N ASP A 89 -19.32 1.12 3.86
CA ASP A 89 -19.55 0.26 5.03
C ASP A 89 -18.36 -0.68 5.33
N ASP A 90 -17.37 -0.73 4.44
CA ASP A 90 -16.22 -1.60 4.59
C ASP A 90 -15.25 -1.04 5.66
N LEU A 91 -14.54 -1.97 6.31
CA LEU A 91 -13.35 -1.69 7.09
C LEU A 91 -12.13 -2.18 6.30
N PHE A 92 -11.17 -1.31 6.14
CA PHE A 92 -9.91 -1.56 5.44
C PHE A 92 -8.75 -1.48 6.42
N PHE A 93 -7.82 -2.44 6.33
CA PHE A 93 -6.56 -2.39 7.06
C PHE A 93 -5.42 -2.09 6.09
N ASP A 94 -4.74 -0.97 6.35
CA ASP A 94 -3.57 -0.48 5.61
C ASP A 94 -2.33 -0.76 6.47
N ILE A 95 -1.67 -1.90 6.24
CA ILE A 95 -0.53 -2.38 7.02
C ILE A 95 0.76 -1.99 6.29
N GLY A 96 1.62 -1.21 6.97
CA GLY A 96 2.69 -0.47 6.34
C GLY A 96 2.12 0.74 5.58
N ALA A 97 1.27 1.53 6.27
CA ALA A 97 0.51 2.61 5.65
C ALA A 97 1.40 3.73 5.10
N ASN A 98 2.64 3.81 5.55
CA ASN A 98 3.60 4.81 5.12
C ASN A 98 3.00 6.23 5.25
N VAL A 99 3.13 7.08 4.24
CA VAL A 99 2.54 8.43 4.23
C VAL A 99 1.03 8.44 3.91
N GLY A 100 0.40 7.29 3.72
CA GLY A 100 -1.05 7.11 3.66
C GLY A 100 -1.68 7.20 2.27
N SER A 101 -0.97 6.84 1.21
CA SER A 101 -1.57 6.82 -0.13
C SER A 101 -2.79 5.90 -0.20
N TYR A 102 -2.69 4.66 0.27
CA TYR A 102 -3.81 3.73 0.31
C TYR A 102 -4.90 4.14 1.30
N THR A 103 -4.50 4.63 2.47
CA THR A 103 -5.42 5.19 3.49
C THR A 103 -6.30 6.31 2.90
N VAL A 104 -5.69 7.26 2.18
CA VAL A 104 -6.42 8.37 1.53
C VAL A 104 -7.32 7.87 0.40
N LEU A 105 -6.90 6.86 -0.38
CA LEU A 105 -7.78 6.24 -1.38
C LEU A 105 -9.00 5.57 -0.72
N ALA A 106 -8.77 4.72 0.27
CA ALA A 106 -9.82 3.96 0.92
C ALA A 106 -10.83 4.87 1.63
N SER A 107 -10.37 5.78 2.47
CA SER A 107 -11.26 6.64 3.27
C SER A 107 -11.70 7.89 2.52
N GLY A 108 -10.82 8.48 1.72
CA GLY A 108 -11.12 9.73 1.00
C GLY A 108 -11.99 9.51 -0.23
N VAL A 109 -11.70 8.48 -1.03
CA VAL A 109 -12.42 8.21 -2.29
C VAL A 109 -13.53 7.18 -2.08
N CYS A 110 -13.22 6.01 -1.53
CA CYS A 110 -14.21 4.94 -1.34
C CYS A 110 -15.12 5.17 -0.13
N LYS A 111 -14.76 6.09 0.78
CA LYS A 111 -15.49 6.39 2.03
C LYS A 111 -15.50 5.23 3.03
N ALA A 112 -14.60 4.26 2.87
CA ALA A 112 -14.43 3.16 3.81
C ALA A 112 -13.79 3.65 5.12
N ARG A 113 -14.04 2.94 6.21
CA ARG A 113 -13.26 3.14 7.43
C ARG A 113 -11.90 2.48 7.28
N THR A 114 -10.85 3.11 7.78
CA THR A 114 -9.49 2.56 7.68
C THR A 114 -8.82 2.50 9.04
N TRP A 115 -8.18 1.37 9.33
CA TRP A 115 -7.13 1.27 10.33
C TRP A 115 -5.79 1.24 9.61
N ALA A 116 -4.97 2.24 9.90
CA ALA A 116 -3.67 2.42 9.27
C ALA A 116 -2.57 2.11 10.28
N PHE A 117 -1.66 1.20 9.93
CA PHE A 117 -0.58 0.75 10.81
C PHE A 117 0.75 1.24 10.26
N GLU A 118 1.42 2.09 11.00
CA GLU A 118 2.73 2.64 10.62
C GLU A 118 3.61 2.80 11.86
N PRO A 119 4.64 1.96 12.04
CA PRO A 119 5.43 1.95 13.26
C PRO A 119 6.40 3.14 13.39
N ASP A 120 6.88 3.71 12.28
CA ASP A 120 7.80 4.86 12.35
C ASP A 120 7.06 6.15 12.70
N PRO A 121 7.40 6.82 13.83
CA PRO A 121 6.68 8.01 14.27
C PRO A 121 6.81 9.20 13.28
N VAL A 122 7.89 9.29 12.53
CA VAL A 122 8.07 10.37 11.54
C VAL A 122 7.14 10.16 10.37
N THR A 123 7.09 8.94 9.88
CA THR A 123 6.20 8.53 8.78
C THR A 123 4.73 8.57 9.21
N ALA A 124 4.41 8.10 10.43
CA ALA A 124 3.07 8.20 11.02
C ALA A 124 2.60 9.66 11.18
N ALA A 125 3.50 10.59 11.51
CA ALA A 125 3.18 12.01 11.53
C ALA A 125 2.83 12.56 10.15
N HIS A 126 3.52 12.12 9.09
CA HIS A 126 3.17 12.47 7.70
C HIS A 126 1.82 11.87 7.28
N LEU A 127 1.55 10.61 7.63
CA LEU A 127 0.24 9.97 7.46
C LEU A 127 -0.85 10.82 8.14
N GLY A 128 -0.65 11.23 9.39
CA GLY A 128 -1.56 12.12 10.12
C GLY A 128 -1.82 13.45 9.42
N ARG A 129 -0.80 14.04 8.78
CA ARG A 129 -0.95 15.27 7.97
C ARG A 129 -1.81 15.04 6.73
N ASN A 130 -1.64 13.91 6.04
CA ASN A 130 -2.46 13.56 4.88
C ASN A 130 -3.92 13.28 5.27
N ILE A 131 -4.15 12.64 6.41
CA ILE A 131 -5.48 12.44 6.99
C ILE A 131 -6.14 13.80 7.30
N ALA A 132 -5.43 14.69 7.99
CA ALA A 132 -5.94 16.02 8.35
C ALA A 132 -6.22 16.89 7.13
N LEU A 133 -5.33 16.87 6.12
CA LEU A 133 -5.47 17.62 4.87
C LEU A 133 -6.76 17.26 4.11
N ASN A 134 -7.23 16.03 4.26
CA ASN A 134 -8.42 15.50 3.60
C ASN A 134 -9.64 15.37 4.53
N ALA A 135 -9.55 15.87 5.79
CA ALA A 135 -10.62 15.81 6.80
C ALA A 135 -11.11 14.36 7.05
N LEU A 136 -10.18 13.39 7.16
CA LEU A 136 -10.49 11.97 7.31
C LEU A 136 -10.38 11.46 8.76
N GLN A 137 -10.20 12.34 9.77
CA GLN A 137 -9.98 11.96 11.16
C GLN A 137 -11.12 11.12 11.76
N ASN A 138 -12.34 11.27 11.25
CA ASN A 138 -13.50 10.54 11.75
C ASN A 138 -13.66 9.12 11.15
N CYS A 139 -12.89 8.78 10.12
CA CYS A 139 -12.98 7.49 9.45
C CYS A 139 -11.64 6.73 9.38
N VAL A 140 -10.55 7.34 9.87
CA VAL A 140 -9.21 6.72 9.92
C VAL A 140 -8.74 6.65 11.36
N THR A 141 -8.33 5.46 11.80
CA THR A 141 -7.60 5.24 13.05
C THR A 141 -6.16 4.89 12.72
N VAL A 142 -5.21 5.66 13.25
CA VAL A 142 -3.78 5.39 13.09
C VAL A 142 -3.26 4.62 14.29
N HIS A 143 -2.65 3.48 14.02
CA HIS A 143 -1.95 2.66 15.00
C HIS A 143 -0.44 2.77 14.76
N GLN A 144 0.27 3.46 15.66
CA GLN A 144 1.73 3.61 15.55
C GLN A 144 2.43 2.39 16.16
N ILE A 145 2.22 1.23 15.56
CA ILE A 145 2.75 -0.06 15.97
C ILE A 145 3.13 -0.89 14.75
N ALA A 146 4.02 -1.85 14.94
CA ALA A 146 4.25 -2.92 13.98
C ALA A 146 3.23 -4.06 14.20
N LEU A 147 3.02 -4.85 13.16
CA LEU A 147 2.24 -6.09 13.25
C LEU A 147 3.13 -7.29 13.02
N GLY A 148 2.90 -8.38 13.74
CA GLY A 148 3.68 -9.60 13.61
C GLY A 148 3.07 -10.79 14.36
N ALA A 149 3.84 -11.86 14.53
CA ALA A 149 3.35 -13.11 15.10
C ALA A 149 3.05 -13.04 16.60
N THR A 150 3.82 -12.24 17.34
CA THR A 150 3.77 -12.17 18.81
C THR A 150 3.84 -10.73 19.28
N GLU A 151 3.42 -10.46 20.50
CA GLU A 151 3.63 -9.17 21.15
C GLU A 151 5.10 -9.07 21.61
N ALA A 152 5.81 -8.05 21.13
CA ALA A 152 7.23 -7.81 21.42
C ALA A 152 7.64 -6.39 21.05
N ASP A 153 8.75 -5.92 21.60
CA ASP A 153 9.47 -4.77 21.06
C ASP A 153 10.52 -5.26 20.08
N ILE A 154 10.46 -4.78 18.84
CA ILE A 154 11.33 -5.21 17.76
C ILE A 154 12.16 -4.06 17.19
N PRO A 155 13.41 -4.33 16.73
CA PRO A 155 14.22 -3.32 16.09
C PRO A 155 13.64 -2.98 14.68
N PHE A 156 13.49 -1.70 14.40
CA PHE A 156 12.96 -1.18 13.15
C PHE A 156 13.93 -0.14 12.57
N THR A 157 14.22 -0.19 11.27
CA THR A 157 15.09 0.79 10.63
C THR A 157 14.44 2.17 10.59
N ILE A 158 15.24 3.23 10.68
CA ILE A 158 14.78 4.61 10.62
C ILE A 158 15.57 5.40 9.58
N GLY A 159 14.93 6.43 9.01
CA GLY A 159 15.59 7.35 8.08
C GLY A 159 15.78 6.81 6.65
N GLN A 160 15.15 5.70 6.32
CA GLN A 160 15.18 5.13 4.96
C GLN A 160 13.91 5.48 4.15
N ASP A 161 13.16 6.50 4.57
CA ASP A 161 11.90 6.95 3.95
C ASP A 161 10.87 5.80 3.82
N THR A 162 10.53 5.47 2.58
CA THR A 162 9.49 4.48 2.25
C THR A 162 9.93 3.02 2.40
N VAL A 163 11.19 2.74 2.71
CA VAL A 163 11.76 1.38 2.83
C VAL A 163 12.20 1.03 4.26
N ASN A 164 11.65 1.73 5.25
CA ASN A 164 11.83 1.35 6.66
C ASN A 164 11.21 -0.04 6.90
N LYS A 165 11.96 -0.93 7.60
CA LYS A 165 11.55 -2.32 7.82
C LYS A 165 12.03 -2.83 9.18
N VAL A 166 11.58 -4.02 9.57
CA VAL A 166 12.16 -4.73 10.72
C VAL A 166 13.64 -4.93 10.48
N ALA A 167 14.45 -4.40 11.38
CA ALA A 167 15.90 -4.37 11.24
C ALA A 167 16.51 -5.73 11.49
N LYS A 168 17.61 -6.01 10.79
CA LYS A 168 18.54 -7.08 11.18
C LYS A 168 19.48 -6.55 12.26
N THR A 169 20.07 -7.46 13.03
CA THR A 169 20.92 -7.14 14.20
C THR A 169 22.09 -6.19 13.89
N GLU A 170 22.47 -6.03 12.62
CA GLU A 170 23.63 -5.26 12.15
C GLU A 170 23.24 -3.92 11.51
N ASP A 171 21.96 -3.57 11.44
CA ASP A 171 21.53 -2.32 10.80
C ASP A 171 21.91 -1.10 11.67
N PRO A 172 22.54 -0.05 11.11
CA PRO A 172 23.15 1.02 11.90
C PRO A 172 22.12 1.99 12.48
N ASN A 173 20.97 2.20 11.99
CA ASN A 173 19.98 3.16 12.47
C ASN A 173 18.67 2.45 12.78
N VAL A 174 18.52 2.00 14.02
CA VAL A 174 17.34 1.28 14.48
C VAL A 174 16.66 1.98 15.65
N ARG A 175 15.36 1.81 15.74
CA ARG A 175 14.53 2.16 16.87
C ARG A 175 13.74 0.94 17.30
N MET A 176 13.53 0.75 18.59
CA MET A 176 12.59 -0.25 19.07
C MET A 176 11.17 0.27 18.84
N VAL A 177 10.34 -0.58 18.23
CA VAL A 177 8.91 -0.34 17.99
C VAL A 177 8.10 -1.47 18.60
N HIS A 178 6.94 -1.12 19.14
CA HIS A 178 6.03 -2.12 19.69
C HIS A 178 5.32 -2.89 18.59
N GLN A 179 5.32 -4.22 18.68
CA GLN A 179 4.67 -5.14 17.76
C GLN A 179 3.55 -5.88 18.49
N VAL A 180 2.42 -6.05 17.81
CA VAL A 180 1.31 -6.87 18.29
C VAL A 180 0.76 -7.77 17.19
N PRO A 181 0.16 -8.95 17.54
CA PRO A 181 -0.57 -9.76 16.58
C PRO A 181 -1.89 -9.07 16.17
N LEU A 182 -2.28 -9.20 14.92
CA LEU A 182 -3.59 -8.72 14.44
C LEU A 182 -4.75 -9.31 15.25
N ASP A 183 -4.65 -10.57 15.61
CA ASP A 183 -5.68 -11.27 16.38
C ASP A 183 -5.84 -10.75 17.81
N ALA A 184 -4.80 -10.16 18.39
CA ALA A 184 -4.87 -9.53 19.70
C ALA A 184 -5.55 -8.15 19.64
N LEU A 185 -5.32 -7.41 18.56
CA LEU A 185 -5.79 -6.05 18.41
C LEU A 185 -7.24 -5.96 17.91
N ALA A 186 -7.63 -6.83 17.00
CA ALA A 186 -8.84 -6.66 16.20
C ALA A 186 -9.94 -7.69 16.50
N HIS A 187 -10.31 -7.86 17.78
CA HIS A 187 -11.29 -8.87 18.21
C HIS A 187 -12.59 -8.89 17.41
N GLU A 188 -13.27 -7.76 17.30
CA GLU A 188 -14.56 -7.64 16.60
C GLU A 188 -14.45 -6.88 15.27
N ASN A 189 -13.35 -6.15 15.08
CA ASN A 189 -13.12 -5.29 13.91
C ASN A 189 -12.38 -6.05 12.81
N VAL A 190 -13.04 -7.03 12.19
CA VAL A 190 -12.45 -7.75 11.06
C VAL A 190 -12.65 -6.93 9.79
N PRO A 191 -11.56 -6.62 9.04
CA PRO A 191 -11.66 -5.86 7.82
C PRO A 191 -12.25 -6.70 6.68
N SER A 192 -12.85 -6.05 5.69
CA SER A 192 -13.21 -6.70 4.43
C SER A 192 -11.99 -6.89 3.51
N MET A 193 -10.98 -6.04 3.69
CA MET A 193 -9.73 -6.07 2.92
C MET A 193 -8.54 -5.64 3.79
N ILE A 194 -7.43 -6.35 3.60
CA ILE A 194 -6.11 -6.01 4.12
C ILE A 194 -5.19 -5.70 2.92
N LYS A 195 -4.44 -4.61 3.00
CA LYS A 195 -3.23 -4.37 2.20
C LYS A 195 -2.02 -4.48 3.13
N MET A 196 -1.00 -5.23 2.71
CA MET A 196 0.27 -5.36 3.44
C MET A 196 1.43 -4.97 2.54
N ASP A 197 2.30 -4.13 3.09
CA ASP A 197 3.53 -3.68 2.47
C ASP A 197 4.52 -3.36 3.61
N VAL A 198 5.16 -4.41 4.09
CA VAL A 198 6.02 -4.37 5.29
C VAL A 198 7.45 -4.88 5.00
N GLU A 199 7.85 -4.75 3.73
CA GLU A 199 9.22 -4.96 3.28
C GLU A 199 9.80 -6.34 3.67
N GLY A 200 8.99 -7.39 3.45
CA GLY A 200 9.35 -8.80 3.66
C GLY A 200 8.97 -9.35 5.04
N TYR A 201 8.22 -8.61 5.85
CA TYR A 201 7.72 -9.07 7.14
C TYR A 201 6.30 -9.62 7.09
N GLU A 202 5.71 -9.71 5.90
CA GLU A 202 4.34 -10.20 5.64
C GLU A 202 4.08 -11.60 6.24
N PRO A 203 5.00 -12.58 6.20
CA PRO A 203 4.76 -13.88 6.81
C PRO A 203 4.49 -13.81 8.32
N GLU A 204 5.19 -12.92 9.04
CA GLU A 204 5.00 -12.73 10.47
C GLU A 204 3.66 -12.05 10.79
N VAL A 205 3.21 -11.11 9.94
CA VAL A 205 1.87 -10.51 10.05
C VAL A 205 0.78 -11.58 9.87
N ILE A 206 0.93 -12.45 8.88
CA ILE A 206 -0.01 -13.55 8.61
C ILE A 206 -0.06 -14.56 9.76
N LYS A 207 1.07 -14.88 10.38
CA LYS A 207 1.11 -15.73 11.59
C LYS A 207 0.31 -15.12 12.74
N GLY A 208 0.36 -13.81 12.91
CA GLY A 208 -0.38 -13.06 13.93
C GLY A 208 -1.87 -12.85 13.62
N ALA A 209 -2.36 -13.33 12.47
CA ALA A 209 -3.74 -13.16 12.00
C ALA A 209 -4.51 -14.49 11.90
N ALA A 210 -4.09 -15.55 12.57
CA ALA A 210 -4.59 -16.91 12.35
C ALA A 210 -6.11 -17.05 12.55
N ARG A 211 -6.70 -16.32 13.50
CA ARG A 211 -8.16 -16.27 13.73
C ARG A 211 -8.84 -15.43 12.65
N MET A 212 -8.30 -14.25 12.34
CA MET A 212 -8.85 -13.34 11.37
C MET A 212 -8.91 -13.96 9.97
N LEU A 213 -7.91 -14.76 9.59
CA LEU A 213 -7.87 -15.48 8.31
C LEU A 213 -9.03 -16.49 8.13
N ARG A 214 -9.61 -16.99 9.24
CA ARG A 214 -10.77 -17.89 9.20
C ARG A 214 -12.10 -17.15 9.30
N ASP A 215 -12.07 -15.85 9.51
CA ASP A 215 -13.29 -15.04 9.60
C ASP A 215 -13.80 -14.70 8.19
N GLY A 216 -15.01 -15.15 7.90
CA GLY A 216 -15.61 -14.94 6.58
C GLY A 216 -15.90 -13.48 6.21
N ARG A 217 -15.68 -12.50 7.10
CA ARG A 217 -15.76 -11.06 6.81
C ARG A 217 -14.54 -10.58 6.03
N LEU A 218 -13.34 -11.14 6.30
CA LEU A 218 -12.14 -10.85 5.51
C LEU A 218 -12.26 -11.53 4.14
N LYS A 219 -12.29 -10.72 3.10
CA LYS A 219 -12.51 -11.16 1.70
C LYS A 219 -11.24 -11.09 0.87
N VAL A 220 -10.38 -10.14 1.13
CA VAL A 220 -9.22 -9.84 0.29
C VAL A 220 -8.00 -9.55 1.14
N ILE A 221 -6.88 -10.15 0.75
CA ILE A 221 -5.55 -9.80 1.22
C ILE A 221 -4.73 -9.40 -0.01
N GLN A 222 -4.20 -8.19 0.02
CA GLN A 222 -3.28 -7.66 -0.96
C GLN A 222 -1.90 -7.55 -0.33
N SER A 223 -0.90 -8.20 -0.92
CA SER A 223 0.46 -8.26 -0.37
C SER A 223 1.48 -8.06 -1.47
N GLU A 224 2.52 -7.26 -1.18
CA GLU A 224 3.62 -7.03 -2.10
C GLU A 224 4.47 -8.29 -2.26
N THR A 225 4.78 -8.94 -1.15
CA THR A 225 5.60 -10.16 -1.13
C THR A 225 4.78 -11.35 -0.63
N VAL A 226 4.97 -12.49 -1.27
CA VAL A 226 4.35 -13.76 -0.88
C VAL A 226 5.40 -14.85 -0.84
N THR A 227 5.63 -15.41 0.34
CA THR A 227 6.48 -16.59 0.53
C THR A 227 5.67 -17.87 0.36
N ALA A 228 6.35 -19.00 0.08
CA ALA A 228 5.69 -20.31 -0.01
C ALA A 228 4.95 -20.69 1.29
N GLU A 229 5.51 -20.37 2.45
CA GLU A 229 4.88 -20.59 3.76
C GLU A 229 3.60 -19.77 3.92
N MET A 230 3.63 -18.50 3.55
CA MET A 230 2.47 -17.61 3.56
C MET A 230 1.39 -18.11 2.61
N GLU A 231 1.76 -18.50 1.38
CA GLU A 231 0.84 -19.05 0.38
C GLU A 231 0.15 -20.32 0.89
N GLN A 232 0.92 -21.22 1.51
CA GLN A 232 0.37 -22.43 2.13
C GLN A 232 -0.65 -22.10 3.23
N THR A 233 -0.33 -21.16 4.13
CA THR A 233 -1.22 -20.73 5.22
C THR A 233 -2.50 -20.12 4.68
N LEU A 234 -2.41 -19.23 3.69
CA LEU A 234 -3.56 -18.60 3.05
C LEU A 234 -4.45 -19.62 2.34
N THR A 235 -3.85 -20.55 1.59
CA THR A 235 -4.60 -21.62 0.90
C THR A 235 -5.33 -22.54 1.91
N GLN A 236 -4.69 -22.91 3.01
CA GLN A 236 -5.30 -23.72 4.07
C GLN A 236 -6.47 -23.01 4.77
N THR A 237 -6.49 -21.68 4.74
CA THR A 237 -7.59 -20.88 5.30
C THR A 237 -8.65 -20.49 4.26
N GLY A 238 -8.53 -21.00 3.01
CA GLY A 238 -9.55 -20.87 1.97
C GLY A 238 -9.35 -19.66 1.05
N PHE A 239 -8.17 -19.01 1.07
CA PHE A 239 -7.83 -17.97 0.12
C PHE A 239 -7.22 -18.60 -1.14
N GLU A 240 -7.59 -18.03 -2.30
CA GLU A 240 -7.02 -18.37 -3.59
C GLU A 240 -6.20 -17.21 -4.13
N ARG A 241 -5.08 -17.54 -4.76
CA ARG A 241 -4.24 -16.54 -5.42
C ARG A 241 -4.89 -16.07 -6.70
N MET A 242 -5.13 -14.77 -6.82
CA MET A 242 -5.81 -14.17 -7.96
C MET A 242 -4.97 -13.07 -8.60
N GLN A 243 -5.16 -12.88 -9.89
CA GLN A 243 -4.66 -11.73 -10.63
C GLN A 243 -5.83 -10.81 -10.99
N TYR A 244 -5.62 -9.50 -10.87
CA TYR A 244 -6.65 -8.51 -11.16
C TYR A 244 -6.32 -7.73 -12.43
N ASP A 245 -7.30 -7.64 -13.35
CA ASP A 245 -7.24 -6.73 -14.48
C ASP A 245 -8.10 -5.48 -14.20
N PRO A 246 -7.47 -4.29 -14.02
CA PRO A 246 -8.18 -3.06 -13.73
C PRO A 246 -9.12 -2.59 -14.84
N PHE A 247 -8.84 -2.96 -16.10
CA PHE A 247 -9.64 -2.51 -17.25
C PHE A 247 -10.92 -3.31 -17.41
N SER A 248 -10.84 -4.64 -17.31
CA SER A 248 -12.02 -5.51 -17.36
C SER A 248 -12.72 -5.67 -16.02
N ARG A 249 -12.05 -5.26 -14.92
CA ARG A 249 -12.47 -5.45 -13.51
C ARG A 249 -12.72 -6.93 -13.18
N GLN A 250 -11.89 -7.80 -13.72
CA GLN A 250 -11.99 -9.25 -13.50
C GLN A 250 -10.86 -9.76 -12.64
N LEU A 251 -11.19 -10.72 -11.78
CA LEU A 251 -10.24 -11.56 -11.07
C LEU A 251 -10.12 -12.89 -11.81
N THR A 252 -8.90 -13.32 -12.05
CA THR A 252 -8.60 -14.65 -12.63
C THR A 252 -7.65 -15.38 -11.70
N PRO A 253 -7.80 -16.71 -11.52
CA PRO A 253 -6.83 -17.50 -10.78
C PRO A 253 -5.42 -17.26 -11.36
N SER A 254 -4.44 -17.10 -10.49
CA SER A 254 -3.05 -16.97 -10.90
C SER A 254 -2.38 -18.33 -10.79
N ASP A 255 -2.23 -19.02 -11.91
CA ASP A 255 -1.41 -20.22 -11.95
C ASP A 255 0.04 -19.81 -11.66
N SER A 256 0.65 -20.47 -10.70
CA SER A 256 1.99 -20.17 -10.16
C SER A 256 3.16 -20.46 -11.13
N VAL A 257 2.91 -20.62 -12.43
CA VAL A 257 3.93 -20.93 -13.43
C VAL A 257 3.92 -19.92 -14.57
N GLY A 258 4.88 -19.01 -14.55
CA GLY A 258 5.52 -18.60 -15.80
C GLY A 258 5.10 -17.33 -16.51
N LEU A 259 4.28 -16.43 -15.96
CA LEU A 259 4.19 -15.08 -16.53
C LEU A 259 5.19 -14.16 -15.81
N ARG A 260 6.41 -14.06 -16.40
CA ARG A 260 7.26 -12.89 -16.17
C ARG A 260 6.54 -11.68 -16.76
N LEU A 261 5.74 -11.03 -15.94
CA LEU A 261 5.37 -9.65 -16.23
C LEU A 261 6.65 -8.81 -16.23
N PRO A 262 6.76 -7.82 -17.13
CA PRO A 262 7.95 -6.99 -17.19
C PRO A 262 8.17 -6.34 -15.83
N THR A 263 9.41 -6.23 -15.42
CA THR A 263 10.00 -5.87 -14.12
C THR A 263 9.55 -4.51 -13.52
N PHE A 264 8.44 -3.93 -13.94
CA PHE A 264 7.90 -2.66 -13.51
C PHE A 264 6.46 -2.71 -12.98
N PHE A 265 5.84 -3.84 -13.04
CA PHE A 265 4.63 -4.11 -12.29
C PHE A 265 5.01 -5.10 -11.20
N LEU A 266 5.23 -4.59 -9.99
CA LEU A 266 5.16 -5.42 -8.81
C LEU A 266 3.78 -6.05 -8.83
N SER A 267 3.70 -7.30 -9.23
CA SER A 267 2.46 -8.05 -9.18
C SER A 267 2.17 -8.31 -7.72
N VAL A 268 1.40 -7.43 -7.11
CA VAL A 268 0.84 -7.69 -5.80
C VAL A 268 -0.05 -8.91 -5.94
N THR A 269 0.28 -9.93 -5.19
CA THR A 269 -0.50 -11.14 -5.15
C THR A 269 -1.73 -10.88 -4.28
N MET A 270 -2.92 -11.00 -4.88
CA MET A 270 -4.18 -10.86 -4.18
C MET A 270 -4.73 -12.22 -3.81
N TYR A 271 -5.21 -12.36 -2.58
CA TYR A 271 -5.91 -13.53 -2.10
C TYR A 271 -7.36 -13.16 -1.79
N SER A 272 -8.30 -13.93 -2.32
CA SER A 272 -9.72 -13.79 -2.00
C SER A 272 -10.27 -15.13 -1.52
N LEU A 273 -11.27 -15.09 -0.64
CA LEU A 273 -11.99 -16.29 -0.29
C LEU A 273 -12.73 -16.81 -1.52
N ALA A 274 -12.51 -18.08 -1.87
CA ALA A 274 -13.15 -18.78 -2.98
C ALA A 274 -14.69 -18.76 -2.93
N ARG A 275 -15.27 -18.53 -1.76
CA ARG A 275 -16.71 -18.47 -1.53
C ARG A 275 -17.12 -17.06 -1.13
N GLY A 276 -17.65 -16.28 -2.05
CA GLY A 276 -18.28 -14.99 -1.73
C GLY A 276 -17.96 -13.83 -2.62
N TRP A 277 -17.22 -14.03 -3.69
CA TRP A 277 -17.15 -13.06 -4.76
C TRP A 277 -18.44 -13.10 -5.59
N SER A 278 -19.48 -12.42 -5.12
CA SER A 278 -20.53 -11.94 -6.03
C SER A 278 -20.09 -10.55 -6.50
N ARG A 279 -20.13 -10.31 -7.81
CA ARG A 279 -19.94 -8.97 -8.38
C ARG A 279 -20.72 -7.98 -7.53
N ARG A 280 -20.06 -7.15 -6.73
CA ARG A 280 -20.68 -5.96 -6.18
C ARG A 280 -20.83 -4.99 -7.35
N THR A 281 -21.82 -5.31 -8.21
CA THR A 281 -22.23 -4.43 -9.30
C THR A 281 -23.11 -3.36 -8.72
N LYS A 282 -22.59 -2.16 -8.64
CA LYS A 282 -23.34 -0.94 -9.06
C LYS A 282 -22.35 0.17 -9.32
#